data_c0138743f5f7df7898dfc9046e394ad4
#
_entry.id   c0138743f5f7df7898dfc9046e394ad4
#
_cell.length_a   1.000
_cell.length_b   1.000
_cell.length_c   1.000
_cell.angle_alpha   90.00
_cell.angle_beta   90.00
_cell.angle_gamma   90.00
#
_symmetry.space_group_name_H-M   'P 1'
#
loop_
_entity.id
_entity.type
_entity.pdbx_description
1 polymer ?
#
loop_
_entity_poly.entity_id
_entity_poly.type
_entity_poly.pdbx_seq_one_letter_code
_entity_poly.pdbx_strand_id
1 'polypeptide(L)'
;MRRLVLGIAAVAAFWTWAEGEHFLTKEELLLHKPFEGEYAKLWSKELNDEIDARIEKFRKQDYVFGGFRPGETVEVEQVSSEFQLGCNMFNFGQLGKPEWDAQYRATWEKGGIFNAATVPFYWANFEHERGKPRYVSTEEDDPAYWAKFRKDRDYRPVCHWTAECPWAWRRPAPDRLLAFCKANGVSVHGHCIIYPAWDPDWIKPIGLKDREAMWPLYEKRIREIAAYYKDAIPQWDIVNESWNRESGLENPDDDVCVHDGLWGRRVPVPSDYTFKSFKVAEEVFPKNVKLVFNDAAQDGYFAFSKSLSKRGAKIDVSGFQMHIFSPLHAYQMMCGIPGTPNGMDWNPQHQLETFRKLDRLGHPIHLSEVTIPAPRGLIPDAEADEAQARMIRDNFRLWFSWPSVYRITYWNLVDGTGAEILASGMYNQDLTKKPSYWAIDRLVNHEWKTKLRVVADRDGQVRFRGFKGRYEIRREGL
;
A
#
# COMPACT_ATOMS: atom_id res chain seq x y z
N MET A 1 -19.75 25.46 24.87
CA MET A 1 -18.84 25.70 23.75
C MET A 1 -17.38 25.67 24.23
N ARG A 2 -16.82 24.54 24.61
CA ARG A 2 -15.38 24.36 24.96
C ARG A 2 -15.08 22.85 25.15
N ARG A 3 -15.32 22.00 24.12
CA ARG A 3 -14.92 20.58 24.12
C ARG A 3 -14.71 20.01 22.71
N LEU A 4 -14.19 20.82 21.77
CA LEU A 4 -13.99 20.38 20.37
C LEU A 4 -12.59 20.63 19.82
N VAL A 5 -11.56 20.86 20.65
CA VAL A 5 -10.19 21.17 20.18
C VAL A 5 -9.16 20.09 20.57
N LEU A 6 -9.53 19.07 21.33
CA LEU A 6 -8.58 18.08 21.85
C LEU A 6 -8.41 16.81 20.97
N GLY A 7 -9.09 16.71 19.86
CA GLY A 7 -9.01 15.52 18.97
C GLY A 7 -7.93 15.56 17.87
N ILE A 8 -7.33 16.70 17.60
CA ILE A 8 -6.38 16.87 16.47
C ILE A 8 -4.90 16.71 16.89
N ALA A 9 -4.61 16.80 18.18
CA ALA A 9 -3.23 16.75 18.68
C ALA A 9 -2.68 15.33 18.91
N ALA A 10 -3.50 14.28 18.84
CA ALA A 10 -3.09 12.92 19.23
C ALA A 10 -2.40 12.11 18.10
N VAL A 11 -2.53 12.51 16.84
CA VAL A 11 -1.89 11.78 15.71
C VAL A 11 -0.45 12.25 15.46
N ALA A 12 -0.07 13.42 15.97
CA ALA A 12 1.27 13.99 15.78
C ALA A 12 2.33 13.54 16.80
N ALA A 13 1.99 12.70 17.78
CA ALA A 13 2.87 12.45 18.95
C ALA A 13 3.71 11.15 18.88
N PHE A 14 3.80 10.52 17.70
CA PHE A 14 4.42 9.17 17.60
C PHE A 14 5.84 9.09 17.08
N TRP A 15 6.48 10.24 16.85
CA TRP A 15 7.85 10.22 16.34
C TRP A 15 8.76 10.99 17.30
N THR A 16 9.68 10.30 17.94
CA THR A 16 10.74 10.93 18.74
C THR A 16 11.52 11.89 17.85
N TRP A 17 11.52 13.14 18.23
CA TRP A 17 12.25 14.22 17.57
C TRP A 17 13.74 13.92 17.59
N ALA A 18 14.36 13.84 16.44
CA ALA A 18 15.80 13.98 16.34
C ALA A 18 16.12 15.47 16.62
N GLU A 19 16.92 15.73 17.62
CA GLU A 19 17.35 17.08 17.94
C GLU A 19 18.16 17.67 16.77
N GLY A 20 17.68 18.71 16.13
CA GLY A 20 18.45 19.51 15.18
C GLY A 20 17.81 19.83 13.83
N GLU A 21 16.66 19.27 13.46
CA GLU A 21 15.98 19.63 12.20
C GLU A 21 15.06 20.83 12.38
N HIS A 22 15.36 21.92 11.68
CA HIS A 22 14.53 23.13 11.66
C HIS A 22 13.38 22.92 10.66
N PHE A 23 12.20 22.57 11.16
CA PHE A 23 11.00 22.53 10.31
C PHE A 23 10.54 23.94 10.01
N LEU A 24 10.29 24.21 8.71
CA LEU A 24 9.69 25.46 8.30
C LEU A 24 8.28 25.59 8.90
N THR A 25 7.98 26.78 9.40
CA THR A 25 6.61 27.12 9.76
C THR A 25 5.73 27.14 8.50
N LYS A 26 4.42 27.09 8.70
CA LYS A 26 3.47 27.22 7.58
C LYS A 26 3.73 28.52 6.78
N GLU A 27 3.95 29.61 7.46
CA GLU A 27 4.21 30.92 6.86
C GLU A 27 5.49 30.95 6.03
N GLU A 28 6.58 30.37 6.53
CA GLU A 28 7.84 30.23 5.79
C GLU A 28 7.68 29.32 4.58
N LEU A 29 6.99 28.20 4.75
CA LEU A 29 6.79 27.23 3.67
C LEU A 29 5.96 27.83 2.53
N LEU A 30 4.95 28.64 2.81
CA LEU A 30 4.12 29.28 1.80
C LEU A 30 4.84 30.39 0.98
N LEU A 31 6.08 30.74 1.33
CA LEU A 31 6.94 31.56 0.47
C LEU A 31 7.53 30.80 -0.71
N HIS A 32 7.49 29.47 -0.66
CA HIS A 32 7.94 28.60 -1.73
C HIS A 32 6.77 28.15 -2.61
N LYS A 33 7.04 27.93 -3.89
CA LYS A 33 6.04 27.41 -4.83
C LYS A 33 6.29 25.94 -5.13
N PRO A 34 5.24 25.08 -5.10
CA PRO A 34 5.36 23.69 -5.44
C PRO A 34 5.89 23.51 -6.87
N PHE A 35 6.77 22.52 -7.05
CA PHE A 35 7.31 22.09 -8.35
C PHE A 35 8.18 23.12 -9.07
N GLU A 36 8.55 24.20 -8.40
CA GLU A 36 9.50 25.21 -8.88
C GLU A 36 10.83 25.11 -8.11
N GLY A 37 11.80 25.93 -8.45
CA GLY A 37 13.05 26.09 -7.70
C GLY A 37 13.79 24.77 -7.45
N GLU A 38 13.91 24.37 -6.19
CA GLU A 38 14.64 23.15 -5.80
C GLU A 38 13.97 21.86 -6.31
N TYR A 39 12.63 21.79 -6.29
CA TYR A 39 11.95 20.61 -6.84
C TYR A 39 12.30 20.41 -8.32
N ALA A 40 12.27 21.47 -9.12
CA ALA A 40 12.58 21.38 -10.54
C ALA A 40 14.05 20.96 -10.81
N LYS A 41 14.97 21.33 -9.90
CA LYS A 41 16.37 20.90 -9.97
C LYS A 41 16.52 19.41 -9.61
N LEU A 42 15.82 18.95 -8.59
CA LEU A 42 15.83 17.55 -8.14
C LEU A 42 15.22 16.62 -9.20
N TRP A 43 14.12 17.04 -9.79
CA TRP A 43 13.43 16.32 -10.88
C TRP A 43 13.86 16.83 -12.26
N SER A 44 15.17 16.95 -12.43
CA SER A 44 15.79 17.50 -13.64
C SER A 44 15.46 16.70 -14.91
N LYS A 45 15.73 17.30 -16.08
CA LYS A 45 15.58 16.59 -17.35
C LYS A 45 16.44 15.34 -17.39
N GLU A 46 17.67 15.40 -16.89
CA GLU A 46 18.63 14.29 -16.86
C GLU A 46 18.07 13.11 -16.05
N LEU A 47 17.51 13.37 -14.85
CA LEU A 47 16.86 12.33 -14.06
C LEU A 47 15.66 11.72 -14.80
N ASN A 48 14.83 12.55 -15.45
CA ASN A 48 13.70 12.06 -16.22
C ASN A 48 14.13 11.22 -17.41
N ASP A 49 15.19 11.60 -18.13
CA ASP A 49 15.78 10.80 -19.20
C ASP A 49 16.31 9.45 -18.68
N GLU A 50 16.92 9.42 -17.50
CA GLU A 50 17.35 8.18 -16.83
C GLU A 50 16.16 7.30 -16.41
N ILE A 51 15.07 7.89 -15.90
CA ILE A 51 13.83 7.17 -15.59
C ILE A 51 13.29 6.50 -16.85
N ASP A 52 13.20 7.24 -17.95
CA ASP A 52 12.69 6.71 -19.21
C ASP A 52 13.60 5.60 -19.79
N ALA A 53 14.91 5.77 -19.71
CA ALA A 53 15.87 4.74 -20.12
C ALA A 53 15.74 3.46 -19.26
N ARG A 54 15.53 3.58 -17.93
CA ARG A 54 15.29 2.43 -17.06
C ARG A 54 13.96 1.76 -17.38
N ILE A 55 12.88 2.51 -17.62
CA ILE A 55 11.57 1.97 -18.02
C ILE A 55 11.73 1.18 -19.32
N GLU A 56 12.37 1.76 -20.34
CA GLU A 56 12.62 1.09 -21.61
C GLU A 56 13.40 -0.21 -21.44
N LYS A 57 14.43 -0.20 -20.61
CA LYS A 57 15.33 -1.34 -20.39
C LYS A 57 14.68 -2.45 -19.55
N PHE A 58 13.97 -2.11 -18.47
CA PHE A 58 13.56 -3.08 -17.45
C PHE A 58 12.08 -3.43 -17.51
N ARG A 59 11.23 -2.54 -18.06
CA ARG A 59 9.78 -2.75 -18.12
C ARG A 59 9.28 -3.23 -19.47
N LYS A 60 10.12 -3.14 -20.52
CA LYS A 60 9.81 -3.67 -21.85
C LYS A 60 10.69 -4.85 -22.22
N GLN A 61 10.21 -5.64 -23.16
CA GLN A 61 10.94 -6.74 -23.78
C GLN A 61 10.52 -6.90 -25.24
N ASP A 62 11.31 -7.67 -26.00
CA ASP A 62 10.98 -8.01 -27.37
C ASP A 62 10.05 -9.22 -27.39
N TYR A 63 9.04 -9.15 -28.25
CA TYR A 63 8.06 -10.20 -28.49
C TYR A 63 8.10 -10.67 -29.94
N VAL A 64 7.89 -11.97 -30.14
CA VAL A 64 7.79 -12.59 -31.46
C VAL A 64 6.59 -13.55 -31.43
N PHE A 65 5.65 -13.36 -32.34
CA PHE A 65 4.48 -14.20 -32.52
C PHE A 65 4.41 -14.67 -33.96
N GLY A 66 4.21 -15.96 -34.18
CA GLY A 66 4.12 -16.56 -35.55
C GLY A 66 2.68 -16.89 -35.92
N GLY A 67 2.50 -17.38 -37.14
CA GLY A 67 1.22 -17.87 -37.66
C GLY A 67 0.38 -16.87 -38.41
N PHE A 68 1.03 -15.79 -38.91
CA PHE A 68 0.44 -14.77 -39.77
C PHE A 68 0.86 -14.97 -41.23
N ARG A 69 0.14 -14.34 -42.14
CA ARG A 69 0.56 -14.28 -43.56
C ARG A 69 1.64 -13.20 -43.70
N PRO A 70 2.68 -13.44 -44.53
CA PRO A 70 3.63 -12.38 -44.86
C PRO A 70 2.91 -11.12 -45.37
N GLY A 71 3.22 -9.97 -44.77
CA GLY A 71 2.59 -8.69 -45.11
C GLY A 71 1.21 -8.46 -44.43
N GLU A 72 0.71 -9.40 -43.65
CA GLU A 72 -0.55 -9.21 -42.91
C GLU A 72 -0.39 -8.16 -41.82
N THR A 73 -1.34 -7.22 -41.74
CA THR A 73 -1.39 -6.23 -40.67
C THR A 73 -2.23 -6.77 -39.51
N VAL A 74 -1.71 -6.65 -38.30
CA VAL A 74 -2.39 -7.05 -37.06
C VAL A 74 -2.42 -5.90 -36.05
N GLU A 75 -3.45 -5.90 -35.21
CA GLU A 75 -3.53 -5.07 -34.04
C GLU A 75 -2.99 -5.85 -32.83
N VAL A 76 -2.04 -5.24 -32.11
CA VAL A 76 -1.43 -5.79 -30.92
C VAL A 76 -1.90 -4.94 -29.74
N GLU A 77 -2.52 -5.56 -28.77
CA GLU A 77 -2.97 -4.88 -27.54
C GLU A 77 -2.53 -5.65 -26.29
N GLN A 78 -1.86 -4.93 -25.39
CA GLN A 78 -1.54 -5.48 -24.06
C GLN A 78 -2.80 -5.58 -23.22
N VAL A 79 -3.13 -6.79 -22.77
CA VAL A 79 -4.35 -7.06 -21.98
C VAL A 79 -4.06 -7.22 -20.48
N SER A 80 -2.81 -7.44 -20.11
CA SER A 80 -2.39 -7.39 -18.70
C SER A 80 -0.95 -6.94 -18.56
N SER A 81 -0.63 -6.23 -17.48
CA SER A 81 0.72 -5.85 -17.08
C SER A 81 1.31 -6.86 -16.10
N GLU A 82 2.61 -7.13 -16.21
CA GLU A 82 3.36 -7.88 -15.20
C GLU A 82 3.57 -7.06 -13.93
N PHE A 83 3.74 -5.75 -14.08
CA PHE A 83 3.87 -4.84 -12.96
C PHE A 83 2.54 -4.71 -12.21
N GLN A 84 2.59 -4.83 -10.88
CA GLN A 84 1.42 -4.81 -10.03
C GLN A 84 1.21 -3.43 -9.43
N LEU A 85 0.09 -2.82 -9.76
CA LEU A 85 -0.35 -1.57 -9.16
C LEU A 85 -1.72 -1.77 -8.54
N GLY A 86 -1.87 -1.39 -7.27
CA GLY A 86 -3.10 -1.62 -6.54
C GLY A 86 -3.34 -0.65 -5.40
N CYS A 87 -4.39 -0.96 -4.66
CA CYS A 87 -4.77 -0.27 -3.44
C CYS A 87 -5.30 -1.27 -2.41
N ASN A 88 -5.42 -0.85 -1.16
CA ASN A 88 -6.17 -1.64 -0.19
C ASN A 88 -7.68 -1.64 -0.52
N MET A 89 -8.36 -2.74 -0.22
CA MET A 89 -9.80 -2.90 -0.44
C MET A 89 -10.59 -2.81 0.87
N PHE A 90 -10.17 -1.95 1.78
CA PHE A 90 -10.73 -1.87 3.14
C PHE A 90 -12.17 -1.37 3.20
N ASN A 91 -12.63 -0.71 2.17
CA ASN A 91 -14.00 -0.17 2.09
C ASN A 91 -14.91 -0.94 1.11
N PHE A 92 -14.47 -2.10 0.61
CA PHE A 92 -15.22 -2.88 -0.36
C PHE A 92 -16.61 -3.27 0.18
N GLY A 93 -17.66 -2.84 -0.51
CA GLY A 93 -19.04 -3.09 -0.12
C GLY A 93 -19.49 -2.35 1.16
N GLN A 94 -18.77 -1.30 1.58
CA GLN A 94 -19.03 -0.59 2.84
C GLN A 94 -19.18 0.93 2.67
N LEU A 95 -19.40 1.41 1.45
CA LEU A 95 -19.55 2.85 1.19
C LEU A 95 -20.98 3.36 1.39
N GLY A 96 -21.90 2.48 1.71
CA GLY A 96 -23.26 2.83 2.13
C GLY A 96 -24.23 3.19 1.00
N LYS A 97 -23.77 3.26 -0.27
CA LYS A 97 -24.60 3.45 -1.45
C LYS A 97 -24.16 2.49 -2.55
N PRO A 98 -25.10 1.74 -3.18
CA PRO A 98 -24.73 0.77 -4.22
C PRO A 98 -23.95 1.37 -5.39
N GLU A 99 -24.28 2.59 -5.82
CA GLU A 99 -23.59 3.31 -6.88
C GLU A 99 -22.14 3.69 -6.49
N TRP A 100 -21.89 3.98 -5.21
CA TRP A 100 -20.55 4.26 -4.71
C TRP A 100 -19.71 3.00 -4.61
N ASP A 101 -20.29 1.90 -4.14
CA ASP A 101 -19.63 0.60 -4.14
C ASP A 101 -19.33 0.11 -5.55
N ALA A 102 -20.22 0.38 -6.51
CA ALA A 102 -19.99 0.10 -7.92
C ALA A 102 -18.82 0.93 -8.49
N GLN A 103 -18.80 2.23 -8.21
CA GLN A 103 -17.69 3.13 -8.62
C GLN A 103 -16.35 2.72 -7.99
N TYR A 104 -16.38 2.30 -6.73
CA TYR A 104 -15.20 1.77 -6.05
C TYR A 104 -14.67 0.50 -6.72
N ARG A 105 -15.54 -0.48 -7.02
CA ARG A 105 -15.18 -1.73 -7.70
C ARG A 105 -14.62 -1.50 -9.11
N ALA A 106 -15.20 -0.54 -9.84
CA ALA A 106 -14.78 -0.20 -11.19
C ALA A 106 -13.29 0.15 -11.30
N THR A 107 -12.64 0.52 -10.18
CA THR A 107 -11.20 0.79 -10.11
C THR A 107 -10.35 -0.43 -10.44
N TRP A 108 -10.83 -1.66 -10.18
CA TRP A 108 -10.17 -2.94 -10.44
C TRP A 108 -10.81 -3.75 -11.58
N GLU A 109 -11.96 -3.33 -12.09
CA GLU A 109 -12.61 -3.98 -13.21
C GLU A 109 -11.88 -3.67 -14.53
N LYS A 110 -12.26 -4.34 -15.62
CA LYS A 110 -11.67 -4.10 -16.95
C LYS A 110 -11.77 -2.62 -17.33
N GLY A 111 -10.62 -2.01 -17.62
CA GLY A 111 -10.50 -0.58 -17.92
C GLY A 111 -10.31 0.30 -16.68
N GLY A 112 -10.27 -0.29 -15.49
CA GLY A 112 -9.85 0.39 -14.26
C GLY A 112 -8.35 0.64 -14.21
N ILE A 113 -7.89 1.20 -13.12
CA ILE A 113 -6.49 1.63 -12.96
C ILE A 113 -5.63 0.64 -12.15
N PHE A 114 -6.23 -0.35 -11.52
CA PHE A 114 -5.52 -1.31 -10.67
C PHE A 114 -5.68 -2.76 -11.15
N ASN A 115 -4.58 -3.52 -11.05
CA ASN A 115 -4.52 -4.95 -11.32
C ASN A 115 -4.11 -5.76 -10.08
N ALA A 116 -3.96 -5.09 -8.94
CA ALA A 116 -3.58 -5.69 -7.67
C ALA A 116 -4.41 -5.12 -6.51
N ALA A 117 -4.57 -5.88 -5.44
CA ALA A 117 -5.33 -5.50 -4.27
C ALA A 117 -4.69 -6.02 -2.99
N THR A 118 -4.77 -5.21 -1.91
CA THR A 118 -4.43 -5.63 -0.55
C THR A 118 -5.71 -5.90 0.22
N VAL A 119 -5.88 -7.14 0.66
CA VAL A 119 -7.07 -7.63 1.39
C VAL A 119 -6.82 -7.58 2.89
N PRO A 120 -7.74 -7.01 3.68
CA PRO A 120 -7.54 -6.81 5.11
C PRO A 120 -7.69 -8.11 5.91
N PHE A 121 -6.74 -8.33 6.82
CA PHE A 121 -6.75 -9.43 7.78
C PHE A 121 -6.39 -8.97 9.19
N TYR A 122 -6.55 -7.69 9.52
CA TYR A 122 -6.32 -7.20 10.87
C TYR A 122 -7.05 -8.06 11.89
N TRP A 123 -6.32 -8.58 12.88
CA TRP A 123 -6.88 -9.60 13.77
C TRP A 123 -8.11 -9.11 14.52
N ALA A 124 -8.08 -7.91 15.05
CA ALA A 124 -9.22 -7.30 15.71
C ALA A 124 -10.47 -7.22 14.83
N ASN A 125 -10.29 -6.97 13.50
CA ASN A 125 -11.40 -6.92 12.55
C ASN A 125 -11.84 -8.31 12.07
N PHE A 126 -10.91 -9.26 12.07
CA PHE A 126 -11.14 -10.61 11.60
C PHE A 126 -11.73 -11.53 12.67
N GLU A 127 -11.28 -11.40 13.93
CA GLU A 127 -11.72 -12.20 15.08
C GLU A 127 -11.98 -11.29 16.27
N HIS A 128 -12.99 -10.44 16.15
CA HIS A 128 -13.38 -9.51 17.23
C HIS A 128 -13.79 -10.25 18.52
N GLU A 129 -14.53 -11.36 18.37
CA GLU A 129 -14.85 -12.28 19.45
C GLU A 129 -13.98 -13.53 19.35
N ARG A 130 -13.36 -13.91 20.47
CA ARG A 130 -12.49 -15.08 20.55
C ARG A 130 -13.16 -16.36 20.04
N GLY A 131 -12.53 -17.05 19.08
CA GLY A 131 -13.04 -18.28 18.47
C GLY A 131 -14.10 -18.08 17.39
N LYS A 132 -14.36 -16.83 16.98
CA LYS A 132 -15.31 -16.51 15.91
C LYS A 132 -14.64 -15.75 14.74
N PRO A 133 -13.74 -16.38 14.00
CA PRO A 133 -13.10 -15.74 12.86
C PRO A 133 -14.08 -15.54 11.69
N ARG A 134 -13.97 -14.40 11.02
CA ARG A 134 -14.86 -13.99 9.92
C ARG A 134 -14.28 -14.42 8.57
N TYR A 135 -14.38 -15.71 8.23
CA TYR A 135 -13.96 -16.22 6.93
C TYR A 135 -14.95 -15.89 5.82
N VAL A 136 -16.24 -15.80 6.15
CA VAL A 136 -17.35 -15.67 5.22
C VAL A 136 -18.15 -14.40 5.53
N SER A 137 -18.60 -13.73 4.46
CA SER A 137 -19.46 -12.55 4.55
C SER A 137 -20.80 -12.87 5.21
N THR A 138 -21.33 -11.87 5.93
CA THR A 138 -22.66 -11.88 6.53
C THR A 138 -23.51 -10.75 5.95
N GLU A 139 -24.76 -10.60 6.41
CA GLU A 139 -25.62 -9.45 6.05
C GLU A 139 -24.95 -8.10 6.37
N GLU A 140 -24.09 -8.07 7.38
CA GLU A 140 -23.35 -6.87 7.78
C GLU A 140 -22.24 -6.47 6.79
N ASP A 141 -21.95 -7.29 5.79
CA ASP A 141 -21.04 -6.98 4.70
C ASP A 141 -21.78 -6.48 3.45
N ASP A 142 -23.10 -6.26 3.55
CA ASP A 142 -23.92 -5.71 2.47
C ASP A 142 -23.91 -4.17 2.47
N PRO A 143 -23.79 -3.50 1.30
CA PRO A 143 -23.87 -2.05 1.21
C PRO A 143 -25.12 -1.44 1.86
N ALA A 144 -26.26 -2.13 1.75
CA ALA A 144 -27.51 -1.69 2.36
C ALA A 144 -27.47 -1.71 3.90
N TYR A 145 -26.70 -2.65 4.48
CA TYR A 145 -26.47 -2.64 5.92
C TYR A 145 -25.72 -1.38 6.36
N TRP A 146 -24.70 -0.98 5.63
CA TRP A 146 -23.88 0.19 5.93
C TRP A 146 -24.61 1.52 5.66
N ALA A 147 -25.57 1.55 4.74
CA ALA A 147 -26.35 2.74 4.44
C ALA A 147 -27.02 3.35 5.68
N LYS A 148 -27.46 2.51 6.63
CA LYS A 148 -28.11 2.96 7.87
C LYS A 148 -27.17 3.69 8.84
N PHE A 149 -25.85 3.48 8.72
CA PHE A 149 -24.84 4.12 9.57
C PHE A 149 -24.20 5.33 8.89
N ARG A 150 -24.40 5.48 7.59
CA ARG A 150 -23.86 6.61 6.85
C ARG A 150 -24.82 7.79 6.95
N LYS A 151 -24.36 8.81 7.66
CA LYS A 151 -25.04 10.11 7.74
C LYS A 151 -24.31 11.06 6.81
N ASP A 152 -24.75 11.15 5.55
CA ASP A 152 -24.25 12.07 4.53
C ASP A 152 -22.70 12.15 4.45
N ARG A 153 -22.17 13.39 4.57
CA ARG A 153 -20.73 13.65 4.50
C ARG A 153 -19.95 13.35 5.78
N ASP A 154 -20.65 13.06 6.87
CA ASP A 154 -20.04 12.84 8.19
C ASP A 154 -19.66 11.37 8.42
N TYR A 155 -20.06 10.48 7.51
CA TYR A 155 -19.63 9.09 7.60
C TYR A 155 -18.14 9.02 7.28
N ARG A 156 -17.39 8.76 8.31
CA ARG A 156 -16.02 8.31 8.22
C ARG A 156 -16.00 6.87 8.70
N PRO A 157 -15.57 5.90 7.89
CA PRO A 157 -15.21 4.58 8.40
C PRO A 157 -13.96 4.79 9.26
N VAL A 158 -14.19 5.35 10.44
CA VAL A 158 -13.11 5.70 11.36
C VAL A 158 -12.56 4.41 11.91
N CYS A 159 -11.27 4.25 11.86
CA CYS A 159 -10.53 3.21 12.55
C CYS A 159 -10.61 3.33 14.08
N HIS A 160 -11.48 4.17 14.61
CA HIS A 160 -11.56 4.45 16.04
C HIS A 160 -12.59 3.56 16.70
N TRP A 161 -12.09 2.68 17.54
CA TRP A 161 -12.84 1.85 18.45
C TRP A 161 -13.50 2.71 19.51
N THR A 162 -14.78 2.92 19.40
CA THR A 162 -15.56 3.40 20.52
C THR A 162 -16.68 2.40 20.77
N ALA A 163 -17.08 2.24 22.01
CA ALA A 163 -18.25 1.43 22.37
C ALA A 163 -19.51 1.91 21.63
N GLU A 164 -19.50 3.16 21.15
CA GLU A 164 -20.59 3.84 20.43
C GLU A 164 -20.56 3.55 18.92
N CYS A 165 -19.45 3.02 18.41
CA CYS A 165 -19.25 2.71 16.98
C CYS A 165 -18.70 1.28 16.77
N PRO A 166 -19.41 0.23 17.21
CA PRO A 166 -18.91 -1.15 17.12
C PRO A 166 -18.66 -1.62 15.68
N TRP A 167 -19.26 -0.98 14.69
CA TRP A 167 -19.03 -1.25 13.24
C TRP A 167 -17.78 -0.58 12.70
N ALA A 168 -17.19 0.42 13.38
CA ALA A 168 -15.99 1.12 12.92
C ALA A 168 -14.76 0.21 12.82
N TRP A 169 -14.72 -0.86 13.63
CA TRP A 169 -13.67 -1.88 13.58
C TRP A 169 -13.83 -2.86 12.40
N ARG A 170 -15.01 -2.90 11.78
CA ARG A 170 -15.33 -3.93 10.83
C ARG A 170 -14.70 -3.65 9.47
N ARG A 171 -13.92 -4.60 8.98
CA ARG A 171 -13.46 -4.66 7.59
C ARG A 171 -14.29 -5.68 6.83
N PRO A 172 -14.39 -5.58 5.49
CA PRO A 172 -15.10 -6.59 4.73
C PRO A 172 -14.49 -7.98 4.95
N ALA A 173 -15.32 -9.01 5.01
CA ALA A 173 -14.86 -10.39 5.10
C ALA A 173 -14.12 -10.77 3.80
N PRO A 174 -13.07 -11.61 3.88
CA PRO A 174 -12.19 -11.88 2.74
C PRO A 174 -12.85 -12.60 1.56
N ASP A 175 -13.87 -13.44 1.79
CA ASP A 175 -14.50 -14.27 0.76
C ASP A 175 -15.02 -13.49 -0.44
N ARG A 176 -15.72 -12.36 -0.20
CA ARG A 176 -16.23 -11.48 -1.27
C ARG A 176 -15.12 -10.80 -2.05
N LEU A 177 -14.09 -10.31 -1.35
CA LEU A 177 -12.95 -9.67 -1.98
C LEU A 177 -12.18 -10.68 -2.85
N LEU A 178 -11.93 -11.87 -2.33
CA LEU A 178 -11.23 -12.93 -3.05
C LEU A 178 -12.00 -13.40 -4.28
N ALA A 179 -13.33 -13.56 -4.16
CA ALA A 179 -14.20 -13.88 -5.30
C ALA A 179 -14.15 -12.80 -6.37
N PHE A 180 -14.26 -11.53 -5.98
CA PHE A 180 -14.16 -10.38 -6.89
C PHE A 180 -12.78 -10.31 -7.57
N CYS A 181 -11.71 -10.41 -6.81
CA CYS A 181 -10.34 -10.38 -7.35
C CYS A 181 -10.10 -11.52 -8.34
N LYS A 182 -10.55 -12.73 -8.02
CA LYS A 182 -10.46 -13.89 -8.92
C LYS A 182 -11.22 -13.67 -10.23
N ALA A 183 -12.46 -13.15 -10.15
CA ALA A 183 -13.29 -12.89 -11.32
C ALA A 183 -12.70 -11.82 -12.26
N ASN A 184 -11.94 -10.87 -11.71
CA ASN A 184 -11.35 -9.76 -12.46
C ASN A 184 -9.84 -9.93 -12.73
N GLY A 185 -9.24 -11.07 -12.37
CA GLY A 185 -7.81 -11.32 -12.58
C GLY A 185 -6.89 -10.39 -11.77
N VAL A 186 -7.36 -9.93 -10.62
CA VAL A 186 -6.64 -9.02 -9.72
C VAL A 186 -5.70 -9.82 -8.82
N SER A 187 -4.43 -9.43 -8.76
CA SER A 187 -3.41 -10.04 -7.89
C SER A 187 -3.65 -9.67 -6.44
N VAL A 188 -3.73 -10.67 -5.55
CA VAL A 188 -4.07 -10.49 -4.14
C VAL A 188 -2.84 -10.48 -3.25
N HIS A 189 -2.87 -9.63 -2.21
CA HIS A 189 -1.92 -9.58 -1.10
C HIS A 189 -2.70 -9.58 0.21
N GLY A 190 -2.36 -10.47 1.15
CA GLY A 190 -2.99 -10.55 2.47
C GLY A 190 -2.28 -9.64 3.47
N HIS A 191 -2.99 -8.70 4.07
CA HIS A 191 -2.44 -7.75 5.03
C HIS A 191 -3.30 -7.70 6.30
N CYS A 192 -2.77 -8.05 7.39
CA CYS A 192 -1.56 -8.76 7.73
C CYS A 192 -1.89 -9.88 8.75
N ILE A 193 -0.98 -10.84 8.94
CA ILE A 193 -1.28 -11.93 9.88
C ILE A 193 -1.06 -11.46 11.31
N ILE A 194 0.11 -10.91 11.62
CA ILE A 194 0.45 -10.39 12.95
C ILE A 194 0.70 -8.89 12.87
N TYR A 195 -0.07 -8.15 13.61
CA TYR A 195 0.11 -6.71 13.83
C TYR A 195 -0.38 -6.34 15.24
N PRO A 196 0.53 -6.21 16.20
CA PRO A 196 0.15 -6.01 17.60
C PRO A 196 -0.72 -4.78 17.86
N ALA A 197 -0.60 -3.73 17.06
CA ALA A 197 -1.47 -2.56 17.13
C ALA A 197 -2.96 -2.89 16.85
N TRP A 198 -3.21 -3.99 16.11
CA TRP A 198 -4.54 -4.48 15.77
C TRP A 198 -4.86 -5.84 16.38
N ASP A 199 -4.20 -6.17 17.49
CA ASP A 199 -4.59 -7.32 18.31
C ASP A 199 -5.98 -7.10 18.91
N PRO A 200 -6.85 -8.13 18.92
CA PRO A 200 -8.19 -7.99 19.49
C PRO A 200 -8.16 -7.76 21.01
N ASP A 201 -9.15 -7.07 21.52
CA ASP A 201 -9.20 -6.69 22.94
C ASP A 201 -9.14 -7.87 23.91
N TRP A 202 -9.62 -9.05 23.49
CA TRP A 202 -9.62 -10.24 24.32
C TRP A 202 -8.22 -10.85 24.56
N ILE A 203 -7.20 -10.54 23.72
CA ILE A 203 -5.82 -11.03 23.92
C ILE A 203 -5.01 -10.13 24.86
N LYS A 204 -5.32 -8.83 24.90
CA LYS A 204 -4.58 -7.83 25.68
C LYS A 204 -4.44 -8.19 27.17
N PRO A 205 -5.51 -8.61 27.89
CA PRO A 205 -5.38 -9.02 29.28
C PRO A 205 -4.47 -10.23 29.50
N ILE A 206 -4.34 -11.11 28.50
CA ILE A 206 -3.45 -12.28 28.56
C ILE A 206 -2.00 -11.78 28.55
N GLY A 207 -1.66 -10.93 27.59
CA GLY A 207 -0.31 -10.36 27.48
C GLY A 207 0.10 -9.47 28.64
N LEU A 208 -0.84 -8.70 29.20
CA LEU A 208 -0.58 -7.88 30.40
C LEU A 208 -0.24 -8.73 31.64
N LYS A 209 -0.75 -9.96 31.70
CA LYS A 209 -0.44 -10.91 32.79
C LYS A 209 0.86 -11.67 32.51
N ASP A 210 1.05 -12.12 31.28
CA ASP A 210 2.22 -12.86 30.83
C ASP A 210 2.35 -12.69 29.30
N ARG A 211 3.32 -11.92 28.85
CA ARG A 211 3.51 -11.64 27.41
C ARG A 211 3.81 -12.90 26.60
N GLU A 212 4.51 -13.86 27.17
CA GLU A 212 4.85 -15.09 26.46
C GLU A 212 3.62 -15.99 26.26
N ALA A 213 2.58 -15.85 27.07
CA ALA A 213 1.31 -16.54 26.88
C ALA A 213 0.54 -16.09 25.62
N MET A 214 0.95 -14.99 24.98
CA MET A 214 0.42 -14.57 23.67
C MET A 214 0.97 -15.40 22.51
N TRP A 215 2.21 -15.93 22.65
CA TRP A 215 2.86 -16.63 21.54
C TRP A 215 2.05 -17.81 20.97
N PRO A 216 1.51 -18.74 21.79
CA PRO A 216 0.66 -19.81 21.26
C PRO A 216 -0.57 -19.33 20.48
N LEU A 217 -1.07 -18.13 20.79
CA LEU A 217 -2.21 -17.53 20.09
C LEU A 217 -1.79 -16.97 18.74
N TYR A 218 -0.60 -16.34 18.65
CA TYR A 218 0.01 -15.88 17.39
C TYR A 218 0.30 -17.07 16.47
N GLU A 219 0.95 -18.10 16.99
CA GLU A 219 1.22 -19.31 16.25
C GLU A 219 -0.05 -19.97 15.71
N LYS A 220 -1.07 -20.13 16.57
CA LYS A 220 -2.38 -20.66 16.18
C LYS A 220 -2.98 -19.85 15.02
N ARG A 221 -2.98 -18.52 15.12
CA ARG A 221 -3.48 -17.65 14.06
C ARG A 221 -2.74 -17.85 12.73
N ILE A 222 -1.41 -17.91 12.74
CA ILE A 222 -0.62 -18.13 11.52
C ILE A 222 -1.03 -19.46 10.87
N ARG A 223 -1.12 -20.54 11.66
CA ARG A 223 -1.50 -21.87 11.18
C ARG A 223 -2.92 -21.91 10.63
N GLU A 224 -3.88 -21.27 11.27
CA GLU A 224 -5.28 -21.22 10.82
C GLU A 224 -5.44 -20.41 9.53
N ILE A 225 -4.82 -19.23 9.43
CA ILE A 225 -4.81 -18.40 8.22
C ILE A 225 -4.17 -19.17 7.05
N ALA A 226 -3.02 -19.81 7.28
CA ALA A 226 -2.38 -20.63 6.26
C ALA A 226 -3.27 -21.79 5.81
N ALA A 227 -3.86 -22.53 6.75
CA ALA A 227 -4.74 -23.64 6.42
C ALA A 227 -5.94 -23.25 5.56
N TYR A 228 -6.49 -22.04 5.77
CA TYR A 228 -7.69 -21.57 5.07
C TYR A 228 -7.37 -20.87 3.74
N TYR A 229 -6.28 -20.09 3.66
CA TYR A 229 -6.04 -19.19 2.53
C TYR A 229 -4.79 -19.47 1.69
N LYS A 230 -3.98 -20.49 2.02
CA LYS A 230 -2.71 -20.80 1.33
C LYS A 230 -2.81 -20.95 -0.20
N ASP A 231 -3.97 -21.38 -0.69
CA ASP A 231 -4.20 -21.60 -2.12
C ASP A 231 -4.88 -20.39 -2.80
N ALA A 232 -5.41 -19.45 -2.01
CA ALA A 232 -6.15 -18.29 -2.50
C ALA A 232 -5.33 -17.02 -2.56
N ILE A 233 -4.34 -16.87 -1.66
CA ILE A 233 -3.54 -15.65 -1.51
C ILE A 233 -2.06 -15.99 -1.69
N PRO A 234 -1.43 -15.51 -2.78
CA PRO A 234 -0.06 -15.88 -3.13
C PRO A 234 1.02 -15.10 -2.36
N GLN A 235 0.64 -14.10 -1.56
CA GLN A 235 1.58 -13.24 -0.86
C GLN A 235 0.98 -12.68 0.43
N TRP A 236 1.76 -12.66 1.51
CA TRP A 236 1.31 -12.25 2.83
C TRP A 236 2.32 -11.38 3.57
N ASP A 237 1.85 -10.31 4.20
CA ASP A 237 2.55 -9.68 5.30
C ASP A 237 2.43 -10.57 6.53
N ILE A 238 3.53 -11.23 6.89
CA ILE A 238 3.56 -12.14 8.03
C ILE A 238 3.51 -11.35 9.32
N VAL A 239 4.32 -10.29 9.40
CA VAL A 239 4.32 -9.35 10.52
C VAL A 239 4.37 -7.93 9.96
N ASN A 240 3.59 -7.05 10.54
CA ASN A 240 3.54 -5.64 10.19
C ASN A 240 4.13 -4.76 11.30
N GLU A 241 5.02 -3.81 10.92
CA GLU A 241 5.56 -2.73 11.78
C GLU A 241 6.17 -3.24 13.09
N SER A 242 7.14 -4.13 12.99
CA SER A 242 7.73 -4.77 14.16
C SER A 242 9.11 -4.31 14.56
N TRP A 243 9.88 -3.67 13.65
CA TRP A 243 11.28 -3.36 13.94
C TRP A 243 11.46 -2.43 15.15
N ASN A 244 10.65 -1.41 15.30
CA ASN A 244 10.70 -0.47 16.43
C ASN A 244 10.12 -1.06 17.72
N ARG A 245 9.44 -2.19 17.62
CA ARG A 245 8.84 -2.91 18.75
C ARG A 245 9.77 -3.97 19.31
N GLU A 246 10.67 -4.49 18.48
CA GLU A 246 11.63 -5.52 18.85
C GLU A 246 13.08 -5.03 18.86
N SER A 247 13.42 -3.94 18.17
CA SER A 247 14.78 -3.41 18.11
C SER A 247 15.29 -2.83 19.43
N GLY A 248 14.41 -2.50 20.36
CA GLY A 248 14.78 -2.08 21.73
C GLY A 248 15.05 -3.23 22.69
N LEU A 249 15.01 -4.48 22.23
CA LEU A 249 15.14 -5.68 23.06
C LEU A 249 16.59 -6.09 23.38
N GLU A 250 17.56 -5.24 23.16
CA GLU A 250 18.92 -5.52 23.65
C GLU A 250 19.01 -5.52 25.18
N ASN A 251 18.00 -5.01 25.86
CA ASN A 251 17.89 -5.05 27.32
C ASN A 251 16.67 -5.86 27.76
N PRO A 252 16.83 -7.11 28.27
CA PRO A 252 15.73 -7.98 28.69
C PRO A 252 14.93 -7.44 29.88
N ASP A 253 15.40 -6.41 30.56
CA ASP A 253 14.71 -5.77 31.69
C ASP A 253 13.87 -4.57 31.27
N ASP A 254 13.95 -4.10 30.04
CA ASP A 254 13.03 -3.09 29.54
C ASP A 254 11.66 -3.74 29.34
N ASP A 255 10.67 -3.25 30.06
CA ASP A 255 9.24 -3.55 29.84
C ASP A 255 8.90 -3.22 28.39
N VAL A 256 9.05 -4.22 27.51
CA VAL A 256 8.73 -4.09 26.08
C VAL A 256 7.23 -4.07 25.91
N CYS A 257 6.71 -2.92 26.23
CA CYS A 257 5.36 -2.56 25.89
C CYS A 257 5.42 -1.84 24.57
N VAL A 258 4.88 -2.45 23.53
CA VAL A 258 4.61 -1.76 22.29
C VAL A 258 3.74 -0.55 22.60
N HIS A 259 4.20 0.62 22.24
CA HIS A 259 3.27 1.71 22.01
C HIS A 259 2.34 1.24 20.88
N ASP A 260 1.11 0.93 21.22
CA ASP A 260 0.06 0.97 20.27
C ASP A 260 -0.05 2.46 19.84
N GLY A 261 0.63 2.77 18.77
CA GLY A 261 0.78 4.11 18.28
C GLY A 261 -0.50 4.85 18.00
N LEU A 262 -1.57 4.16 17.72
CA LEU A 262 -2.87 4.73 17.39
C LEU A 262 -3.65 5.13 18.66
N TRP A 263 -3.32 4.56 19.84
CA TRP A 263 -4.21 4.62 21.03
C TRP A 263 -3.54 5.00 22.32
N GLY A 264 -2.22 5.24 22.34
CA GLY A 264 -1.48 5.56 23.55
C GLY A 264 -1.48 4.44 24.61
N ARG A 265 -1.84 3.22 24.22
CA ARG A 265 -1.83 2.04 25.08
C ARG A 265 -0.55 1.25 24.81
N ARG A 266 0.06 0.77 25.88
CA ARG A 266 1.17 -0.18 25.79
C ARG A 266 0.59 -1.58 25.66
N VAL A 267 0.88 -2.27 24.56
CA VAL A 267 0.48 -3.67 24.34
C VAL A 267 1.71 -4.53 24.47
N PRO A 268 1.77 -5.48 25.40
CA PRO A 268 2.87 -6.42 25.47
C PRO A 268 2.90 -7.31 24.23
N VAL A 269 4.11 -7.67 23.79
CA VAL A 269 4.31 -8.63 22.71
C VAL A 269 5.21 -9.77 23.18
N PRO A 270 5.04 -11.00 22.65
CA PRO A 270 5.95 -12.10 22.94
C PRO A 270 7.36 -11.77 22.49
N SER A 271 8.37 -12.23 23.21
CA SER A 271 9.75 -12.07 22.79
C SER A 271 10.00 -12.73 21.43
N ASP A 272 10.78 -12.05 20.59
CA ASP A 272 11.21 -12.55 19.28
C ASP A 272 10.06 -13.02 18.36
N TYR A 273 8.90 -12.38 18.51
CA TYR A 273 7.68 -12.82 17.81
C TYR A 273 7.80 -12.69 16.29
N THR A 274 8.53 -11.71 15.79
CA THR A 274 8.71 -11.55 14.34
C THR A 274 9.46 -12.74 13.75
N PHE A 275 10.63 -13.10 14.31
CA PHE A 275 11.37 -14.26 13.83
C PHE A 275 10.59 -15.57 13.97
N LYS A 276 9.98 -15.79 15.12
CA LYS A 276 9.13 -16.96 15.38
C LYS A 276 7.98 -17.05 14.37
N SER A 277 7.33 -15.93 14.05
CA SER A 277 6.23 -15.88 13.08
C SER A 277 6.69 -16.28 11.67
N PHE A 278 7.84 -15.78 11.22
CA PHE A 278 8.39 -16.20 9.92
C PHE A 278 8.75 -17.68 9.90
N LYS A 279 9.26 -18.24 10.99
CA LYS A 279 9.58 -19.69 11.05
C LYS A 279 8.32 -20.55 10.98
N VAL A 280 7.24 -20.17 11.68
CA VAL A 280 5.96 -20.88 11.58
C VAL A 280 5.35 -20.71 10.18
N ALA A 281 5.40 -19.50 9.62
CA ALA A 281 4.89 -19.25 8.28
C ALA A 281 5.62 -20.07 7.22
N GLU A 282 6.95 -20.18 7.30
CA GLU A 282 7.77 -21.02 6.40
C GLU A 282 7.38 -22.51 6.47
N GLU A 283 6.99 -22.98 7.66
CA GLU A 283 6.54 -24.37 7.87
C GLU A 283 5.19 -24.66 7.21
N VAL A 284 4.23 -23.71 7.33
CA VAL A 284 2.81 -23.97 7.01
C VAL A 284 2.36 -23.46 5.65
N PHE A 285 3.02 -22.45 5.09
CA PHE A 285 2.68 -21.97 3.75
C PHE A 285 3.41 -22.75 2.66
N PRO A 286 2.78 -22.99 1.51
CA PRO A 286 3.44 -23.55 0.33
C PRO A 286 4.65 -22.71 -0.10
N LYS A 287 5.67 -23.35 -0.68
CA LYS A 287 6.92 -22.67 -1.09
C LYS A 287 6.72 -21.54 -2.11
N ASN A 288 5.65 -21.60 -2.90
CA ASN A 288 5.29 -20.57 -3.88
C ASN A 288 4.58 -19.37 -3.27
N VAL A 289 4.13 -19.45 -2.02
CA VAL A 289 3.57 -18.30 -1.30
C VAL A 289 4.71 -17.42 -0.83
N LYS A 290 4.63 -16.11 -1.14
CA LYS A 290 5.62 -15.11 -0.77
C LYS A 290 5.39 -14.60 0.64
N LEU A 291 6.40 -14.71 1.49
CA LEU A 291 6.41 -14.18 2.84
C LEU A 291 7.05 -12.80 2.84
N VAL A 292 6.29 -11.80 3.27
CA VAL A 292 6.69 -10.39 3.22
C VAL A 292 6.99 -9.90 4.64
N PHE A 293 8.11 -9.23 4.80
CA PHE A 293 8.38 -8.39 5.96
C PHE A 293 7.95 -6.96 5.60
N ASN A 294 6.89 -6.47 6.25
CA ASN A 294 6.30 -5.16 5.97
C ASN A 294 6.53 -4.21 7.14
N ASP A 295 7.21 -3.10 6.88
CA ASP A 295 7.48 -2.10 7.92
C ASP A 295 7.68 -0.70 7.33
N ALA A 296 7.70 0.30 8.20
CA ALA A 296 7.91 1.69 7.82
C ALA A 296 9.35 1.92 7.30
N ALA A 297 9.46 2.93 6.44
CA ALA A 297 10.71 3.35 5.81
C ALA A 297 11.65 4.07 6.78
N GLN A 298 12.27 3.34 7.67
CA GLN A 298 13.22 3.87 8.65
C GLN A 298 14.55 3.11 8.58
N ASP A 299 15.64 3.74 9.04
CA ASP A 299 16.98 3.13 8.97
C ASP A 299 17.08 1.78 9.69
N GLY A 300 16.33 1.59 10.77
CA GLY A 300 16.24 0.33 11.49
C GLY A 300 15.70 -0.84 10.68
N TYR A 301 14.85 -0.59 9.67
CA TYR A 301 14.32 -1.62 8.78
C TYR A 301 15.40 -2.50 8.18
N PHE A 302 16.46 -1.88 7.63
CA PHE A 302 17.53 -2.61 6.94
C PHE A 302 18.30 -3.53 7.89
N ALA A 303 18.66 -3.02 9.07
CA ALA A 303 19.40 -3.78 10.08
C ALA A 303 18.56 -4.95 10.59
N PHE A 304 17.28 -4.71 10.87
CA PHE A 304 16.37 -5.70 11.42
C PHE A 304 16.05 -6.79 10.39
N SER A 305 15.65 -6.42 9.16
CA SER A 305 15.42 -7.37 8.08
C SER A 305 16.63 -8.26 7.78
N LYS A 306 17.84 -7.66 7.75
CA LYS A 306 19.08 -8.39 7.58
C LYS A 306 19.35 -9.35 8.74
N SER A 307 19.05 -8.95 9.98
CA SER A 307 19.17 -9.80 11.17
C SER A 307 18.26 -11.02 11.09
N LEU A 308 16.98 -10.80 10.74
CA LEU A 308 16.00 -11.88 10.56
C LEU A 308 16.47 -12.88 9.50
N SER A 309 16.90 -12.41 8.33
CA SER A 309 17.39 -13.26 7.24
C SER A 309 18.65 -14.02 7.64
N LYS A 310 19.61 -13.37 8.35
CA LYS A 310 20.85 -14.00 8.83
C LYS A 310 20.55 -15.14 9.83
N ARG A 311 19.50 -15.01 10.61
CA ARG A 311 19.02 -16.04 11.55
C ARG A 311 18.23 -17.16 10.88
N GLY A 312 17.97 -17.05 9.57
CA GLY A 312 17.28 -18.07 8.77
C GLY A 312 15.77 -17.90 8.72
N ALA A 313 15.26 -16.67 8.87
CA ALA A 313 13.88 -16.36 8.50
C ALA A 313 13.76 -16.30 6.97
N LYS A 314 12.77 -16.96 6.41
CA LYS A 314 12.44 -16.87 4.99
C LYS A 314 11.70 -15.56 4.74
N ILE A 315 12.38 -14.57 4.17
CA ILE A 315 11.78 -13.34 3.68
C ILE A 315 11.88 -13.36 2.15
N ASP A 316 10.76 -13.38 1.45
CA ASP A 316 10.73 -13.44 -0.01
C ASP A 316 10.59 -12.05 -0.64
N VAL A 317 10.08 -11.06 0.10
CA VAL A 317 9.78 -9.71 -0.38
C VAL A 317 10.05 -8.69 0.73
N SER A 318 10.67 -7.59 0.37
CA SER A 318 10.76 -6.40 1.22
C SER A 318 9.50 -5.56 1.04
N GLY A 319 8.59 -5.58 2.01
CA GLY A 319 7.46 -4.68 2.10
C GLY A 319 7.91 -3.36 2.73
N PHE A 320 7.81 -2.28 2.01
CA PHE A 320 8.38 -0.99 2.40
C PHE A 320 7.31 0.09 2.32
N GLN A 321 6.91 0.61 3.48
CA GLN A 321 5.87 1.63 3.57
C GLN A 321 6.44 3.02 3.23
N MET A 322 5.66 3.79 2.47
CA MET A 322 5.99 5.15 2.05
C MET A 322 4.81 6.08 2.30
N HIS A 323 4.59 6.42 3.57
CA HIS A 323 3.52 7.30 3.98
C HIS A 323 3.97 8.75 4.16
N ILE A 324 3.14 9.67 3.71
CA ILE A 324 3.16 11.07 4.12
C ILE A 324 1.86 11.32 4.88
N PHE A 325 1.95 11.56 6.19
CA PHE A 325 0.78 11.74 7.05
C PHE A 325 0.41 13.21 7.30
N SER A 326 1.11 14.15 6.65
CA SER A 326 0.88 15.59 6.85
C SER A 326 0.78 16.31 5.51
N PRO A 327 -0.29 17.09 5.28
CA PRO A 327 -0.37 17.98 4.12
C PRO A 327 0.77 18.99 4.07
N LEU A 328 1.25 19.44 5.24
CA LEU A 328 2.39 20.37 5.35
C LEU A 328 3.68 19.71 4.84
N HIS A 329 3.94 18.44 5.23
CA HIS A 329 5.11 17.70 4.75
C HIS A 329 4.99 17.40 3.26
N ALA A 330 3.80 17.04 2.76
CA ALA A 330 3.59 16.88 1.33
C ALA A 330 3.92 18.16 0.55
N TYR A 331 3.45 19.30 1.03
CA TYR A 331 3.75 20.60 0.43
C TYR A 331 5.26 20.91 0.46
N GLN A 332 5.92 20.66 1.60
CA GLN A 332 7.36 20.82 1.76
C GLN A 332 8.13 20.00 0.71
N MET A 333 7.77 18.73 0.54
CA MET A 333 8.37 17.86 -0.48
C MET A 333 8.09 18.34 -1.91
N MET A 334 6.89 18.86 -2.17
CA MET A 334 6.53 19.47 -3.46
C MET A 334 7.31 20.74 -3.76
N CYS A 335 7.86 21.40 -2.73
CA CYS A 335 8.78 22.53 -2.87
C CYS A 335 10.26 22.07 -3.02
N GLY A 336 10.55 20.79 -2.91
CA GLY A 336 11.93 20.25 -2.95
C GLY A 336 12.75 20.58 -1.71
N ILE A 337 12.09 20.89 -0.59
CA ILE A 337 12.75 21.22 0.67
C ILE A 337 12.98 19.93 1.45
N PRO A 338 14.25 19.62 1.83
CA PRO A 338 14.57 18.43 2.59
C PRO A 338 14.02 18.49 4.02
N GLY A 339 13.95 17.34 4.67
CA GLY A 339 13.54 17.23 6.06
C GLY A 339 12.08 16.78 6.20
N THR A 340 11.91 15.63 6.82
CA THR A 340 10.62 15.13 7.28
C THR A 340 10.78 14.54 8.67
N PRO A 341 9.76 14.63 9.52
CA PRO A 341 9.84 14.13 10.90
C PRO A 341 10.21 12.64 10.99
N ASN A 342 10.11 11.90 9.90
CA ASN A 342 10.26 10.46 9.86
C ASN A 342 11.54 9.99 9.17
N GLY A 343 12.49 10.90 8.90
CA GLY A 343 13.72 10.55 8.19
C GLY A 343 13.51 10.12 6.73
N MET A 344 12.28 10.19 6.22
CA MET A 344 11.95 9.93 4.82
C MET A 344 11.98 11.22 4.02
N ASP A 345 13.13 11.52 3.48
CA ASP A 345 13.25 12.54 2.46
C ASP A 345 12.78 11.95 1.11
N TRP A 346 11.72 12.51 0.55
CA TRP A 346 11.19 12.14 -0.77
C TRP A 346 11.95 12.77 -1.93
N ASN A 347 13.12 13.30 -1.65
CA ASN A 347 14.09 13.65 -2.67
C ASN A 347 14.36 12.41 -3.54
N PRO A 348 14.28 12.51 -4.87
CA PRO A 348 14.45 11.35 -5.75
C PRO A 348 15.82 10.67 -5.61
N GLN A 349 16.88 11.41 -5.29
CA GLN A 349 18.20 10.82 -5.07
C GLN A 349 18.23 9.97 -3.80
N HIS A 350 17.63 10.47 -2.72
CA HIS A 350 17.49 9.71 -1.46
C HIS A 350 16.65 8.44 -1.65
N GLN A 351 15.54 8.54 -2.40
CA GLN A 351 14.73 7.36 -2.73
C GLN A 351 15.54 6.32 -3.52
N LEU A 352 16.34 6.75 -4.49
CA LEU A 352 17.21 5.84 -5.25
C LEU A 352 18.29 5.19 -4.37
N GLU A 353 18.83 5.91 -3.41
CA GLU A 353 19.75 5.35 -2.41
C GLU A 353 19.08 4.32 -1.50
N THR A 354 17.86 4.61 -1.08
CA THR A 354 17.02 3.69 -0.30
C THR A 354 16.75 2.41 -1.09
N PHE A 355 16.41 2.50 -2.37
CA PHE A 355 16.22 1.31 -3.21
C PHE A 355 17.52 0.51 -3.39
N ARG A 356 18.67 1.18 -3.51
CA ARG A 356 19.98 0.48 -3.52
C ARG A 356 20.26 -0.23 -2.18
N LYS A 357 19.81 0.35 -1.05
CA LYS A 357 19.90 -0.32 0.26
C LYS A 357 18.99 -1.55 0.31
N LEU A 358 17.75 -1.44 -0.17
CA LEU A 358 16.80 -2.56 -0.25
C LEU A 358 17.31 -3.68 -1.17
N ASP A 359 17.87 -3.34 -2.32
CA ASP A 359 18.45 -4.31 -3.26
C ASP A 359 19.54 -5.17 -2.61
N ARG A 360 20.30 -4.61 -1.65
CA ARG A 360 21.31 -5.36 -0.91
C ARG A 360 20.75 -6.40 0.05
N LEU A 361 19.46 -6.36 0.35
CA LEU A 361 18.76 -7.43 1.08
C LEU A 361 18.50 -8.66 0.18
N GLY A 362 18.54 -8.49 -1.15
CA GLY A 362 18.37 -9.58 -2.11
C GLY A 362 16.92 -9.95 -2.42
N HIS A 363 15.96 -9.15 -1.98
CA HIS A 363 14.54 -9.40 -2.19
C HIS A 363 13.93 -8.39 -3.18
N PRO A 364 12.92 -8.77 -3.99
CA PRO A 364 12.10 -7.81 -4.71
C PRO A 364 11.38 -6.87 -3.73
N ILE A 365 11.10 -5.66 -4.20
CA ILE A 365 10.52 -4.58 -3.40
C ILE A 365 9.03 -4.45 -3.72
N HIS A 366 8.20 -4.51 -2.69
CA HIS A 366 6.82 -4.06 -2.71
C HIS A 366 6.74 -2.73 -1.95
N LEU A 367 6.46 -1.63 -2.64
CA LEU A 367 6.06 -0.40 -1.96
C LEU A 367 4.64 -0.61 -1.44
N SER A 368 4.58 -1.11 -0.22
CA SER A 368 3.41 -1.82 0.32
C SER A 368 2.29 -0.89 0.76
N GLU A 369 2.66 0.33 1.18
CA GLU A 369 1.71 1.32 1.67
C GLU A 369 2.19 2.72 1.29
N VAL A 370 1.50 3.34 0.33
CA VAL A 370 1.86 4.66 -0.18
C VAL A 370 0.73 5.65 0.10
N THR A 371 1.01 6.69 0.86
CA THR A 371 0.08 7.79 1.11
C THR A 371 0.70 9.12 0.68
N ILE A 372 0.02 9.84 -0.20
CA ILE A 372 0.41 11.19 -0.65
C ILE A 372 -0.80 12.10 -0.50
N PRO A 373 -0.89 12.92 0.55
CA PRO A 373 -2.02 13.81 0.74
C PRO A 373 -1.93 15.04 -0.18
N ALA A 374 -3.08 15.50 -0.64
CA ALA A 374 -3.22 16.82 -1.22
C ALA A 374 -2.98 17.88 -0.12
N PRO A 375 -2.22 18.93 -0.38
CA PRO A 375 -1.93 19.97 0.62
C PRO A 375 -3.11 20.96 0.79
N ARG A 376 -4.34 20.42 0.93
CA ARG A 376 -5.55 21.20 1.19
C ARG A 376 -5.44 21.96 2.53
N GLY A 377 -5.98 23.15 2.59
CA GLY A 377 -5.84 24.03 3.75
C GLY A 377 -4.52 24.82 3.81
N LEU A 378 -3.59 24.58 2.86
CA LEU A 378 -2.39 25.39 2.64
C LEU A 378 -2.51 26.24 1.38
N ILE A 379 -3.05 25.68 0.32
CA ILE A 379 -3.36 26.31 -0.96
C ILE A 379 -4.81 25.96 -1.34
N PRO A 380 -5.39 26.62 -2.36
CA PRO A 380 -6.75 26.31 -2.82
C PRO A 380 -6.93 24.82 -3.15
N ASP A 381 -8.07 24.23 -2.79
CA ASP A 381 -8.28 22.78 -2.87
C ASP A 381 -8.07 22.22 -4.29
N ALA A 382 -8.50 22.92 -5.33
CA ALA A 382 -8.28 22.49 -6.70
C ALA A 382 -6.79 22.44 -7.09
N GLU A 383 -6.01 23.43 -6.65
CA GLU A 383 -4.55 23.45 -6.85
C GLU A 383 -3.85 22.36 -6.02
N ALA A 384 -4.35 22.11 -4.81
CA ALA A 384 -3.84 21.07 -3.93
C ALA A 384 -4.05 19.67 -4.53
N ASP A 385 -5.19 19.41 -5.16
CA ASP A 385 -5.47 18.14 -5.82
C ASP A 385 -4.62 17.92 -7.08
N GLU A 386 -4.39 18.99 -7.86
CA GLU A 386 -3.44 18.94 -9.00
C GLU A 386 -2.00 18.73 -8.52
N ALA A 387 -1.61 19.35 -7.42
CA ALA A 387 -0.29 19.16 -6.82
C ALA A 387 -0.10 17.71 -6.35
N GLN A 388 -1.11 17.11 -5.70
CA GLN A 388 -1.12 15.69 -5.36
C GLN A 388 -0.92 14.80 -6.60
N ALA A 389 -1.68 15.07 -7.66
CA ALA A 389 -1.63 14.31 -8.90
C ALA A 389 -0.24 14.35 -9.55
N ARG A 390 0.40 15.51 -9.58
CA ARG A 390 1.76 15.68 -10.10
C ARG A 390 2.79 14.92 -9.24
N MET A 391 2.72 15.05 -7.93
CA MET A 391 3.63 14.33 -7.03
C MET A 391 3.47 12.80 -7.17
N ILE A 392 2.24 12.30 -7.27
CA ILE A 392 1.97 10.89 -7.54
C ILE A 392 2.63 10.49 -8.87
N ARG A 393 2.39 11.25 -9.95
CA ARG A 393 2.93 10.93 -11.27
C ARG A 393 4.45 10.83 -11.27
N ASP A 394 5.14 11.84 -10.71
CA ASP A 394 6.59 11.91 -10.72
C ASP A 394 7.20 10.73 -9.92
N ASN A 395 6.69 10.48 -8.72
CA ASN A 395 7.17 9.39 -7.88
C ASN A 395 6.85 8.00 -8.45
N PHE A 396 5.64 7.79 -8.99
CA PHE A 396 5.28 6.50 -9.57
C PHE A 396 6.12 6.17 -10.81
N ARG A 397 6.52 7.17 -11.62
CA ARG A 397 7.46 6.95 -12.73
C ARG A 397 8.85 6.55 -12.21
N LEU A 398 9.34 7.19 -11.16
CA LEU A 398 10.62 6.85 -10.52
C LEU A 398 10.59 5.40 -10.01
N TRP A 399 9.55 5.04 -9.26
CA TRP A 399 9.39 3.71 -8.67
C TRP A 399 9.17 2.62 -9.74
N PHE A 400 8.34 2.90 -10.73
CA PHE A 400 8.15 1.99 -11.86
C PHE A 400 9.45 1.79 -12.64
N SER A 401 10.33 2.76 -12.71
CA SER A 401 11.62 2.60 -13.40
C SER A 401 12.58 1.65 -12.69
N TRP A 402 12.45 1.47 -11.35
CA TRP A 402 13.40 0.69 -10.56
C TRP A 402 13.15 -0.81 -10.71
N PRO A 403 14.16 -1.61 -11.15
CA PRO A 403 13.91 -3.00 -11.61
C PRO A 403 13.39 -3.93 -10.51
N SER A 404 13.82 -3.80 -9.27
CA SER A 404 13.39 -4.64 -8.15
C SER A 404 12.05 -4.24 -7.56
N VAL A 405 11.54 -3.03 -7.81
CA VAL A 405 10.16 -2.65 -7.46
C VAL A 405 9.21 -3.35 -8.42
N TYR A 406 8.46 -4.33 -7.96
CA TYR A 406 7.53 -5.08 -8.79
C TYR A 406 6.06 -4.77 -8.49
N ARG A 407 5.80 -4.15 -7.33
CA ARG A 407 4.46 -3.81 -6.86
C ARG A 407 4.45 -2.49 -6.12
N ILE A 408 3.38 -1.72 -6.34
CA ILE A 408 3.04 -0.53 -5.57
C ILE A 408 1.60 -0.68 -5.09
N THR A 409 1.36 -0.46 -3.80
CA THR A 409 0.03 -0.38 -3.21
C THR A 409 -0.21 1.02 -2.69
N TYR A 410 -1.14 1.74 -3.32
CA TYR A 410 -1.64 3.00 -2.79
C TYR A 410 -2.52 2.74 -1.56
N TRP A 411 -2.39 3.62 -0.54
CA TRP A 411 -3.07 3.36 0.72
C TRP A 411 -4.35 4.14 0.83
N ASN A 412 -5.34 4.23 0.86
CA ASN A 412 -6.59 4.99 0.89
C ASN A 412 -7.07 5.47 -0.48
N LEU A 413 -8.03 4.71 -1.04
CA LEU A 413 -8.60 5.04 -2.33
C LEU A 413 -9.53 6.26 -2.30
N VAL A 414 -10.26 6.45 -1.18
CA VAL A 414 -11.31 7.47 -1.01
C VAL A 414 -10.92 8.42 0.12
N ASP A 415 -11.05 9.72 -0.10
CA ASP A 415 -10.76 10.73 0.91
C ASP A 415 -11.54 10.48 2.21
N GLY A 416 -10.86 10.60 3.35
CA GLY A 416 -11.45 10.44 4.67
C GLY A 416 -11.83 9.02 5.06
N THR A 417 -11.40 8.00 4.32
CA THR A 417 -11.70 6.58 4.63
C THR A 417 -10.54 5.81 5.25
N GLY A 418 -9.39 6.42 5.39
CA GLY A 418 -8.20 5.84 6.01
C GLY A 418 -7.98 6.30 7.43
N ALA A 419 -6.89 5.82 8.04
CA ALA A 419 -6.46 6.22 9.37
C ALA A 419 -6.09 7.71 9.42
N GLU A 420 -5.59 8.24 8.30
CA GLU A 420 -5.00 9.58 8.22
C GLU A 420 -6.02 10.70 8.06
N ILE A 421 -7.28 10.41 7.79
CA ILE A 421 -8.38 11.40 7.63
C ILE A 421 -8.06 12.51 6.58
N LEU A 422 -7.08 12.25 5.72
CA LEU A 422 -6.53 13.25 4.82
C LEU A 422 -7.19 13.19 3.45
N ALA A 423 -7.03 14.26 2.67
CA ALA A 423 -7.34 14.29 1.25
C ALA A 423 -6.26 13.52 0.46
N SER A 424 -6.00 12.27 0.85
CA SER A 424 -4.98 11.40 0.23
C SER A 424 -5.56 10.43 -0.80
N GLY A 425 -6.90 10.32 -0.91
CA GLY A 425 -7.57 9.45 -1.86
C GLY A 425 -7.39 9.85 -3.33
N MET A 426 -7.74 8.94 -4.20
CA MET A 426 -7.90 9.17 -5.64
C MET A 426 -9.34 9.54 -6.00
N TYR A 427 -10.24 9.37 -5.05
CA TYR A 427 -11.62 9.80 -5.09
C TYR A 427 -11.92 10.76 -3.94
N ASN A 428 -12.78 11.72 -4.20
CA ASN A 428 -13.43 12.49 -3.15
C ASN A 428 -14.37 11.61 -2.31
N GLN A 429 -14.88 12.12 -1.19
CA GLN A 429 -15.81 11.38 -0.32
C GLN A 429 -17.13 10.99 -1.01
N ASP A 430 -17.51 11.68 -2.06
CA ASP A 430 -18.68 11.37 -2.89
C ASP A 430 -18.40 10.46 -4.08
N LEU A 431 -17.21 9.88 -4.12
CA LEU A 431 -16.68 9.01 -5.18
C LEU A 431 -16.48 9.72 -6.54
N THR A 432 -16.49 11.04 -6.60
CA THR A 432 -15.99 11.73 -7.80
C THR A 432 -14.48 11.57 -7.91
N LYS A 433 -13.99 11.35 -9.14
CA LYS A 433 -12.56 11.13 -9.41
C LYS A 433 -11.77 12.42 -9.25
N LYS A 434 -10.67 12.34 -8.52
CA LYS A 434 -9.71 13.45 -8.37
C LYS A 434 -8.69 13.47 -9.52
N PRO A 435 -7.92 14.57 -9.70
CA PRO A 435 -6.79 14.61 -10.62
C PRO A 435 -5.79 13.46 -10.42
N SER A 436 -5.58 13.02 -9.19
CA SER A 436 -4.74 11.87 -8.83
C SER A 436 -5.18 10.54 -9.47
N TYR A 437 -6.50 10.30 -9.61
CA TYR A 437 -7.02 9.15 -10.35
C TYR A 437 -6.59 9.21 -11.82
N TRP A 438 -6.78 10.36 -12.46
CA TRP A 438 -6.46 10.56 -13.86
C TRP A 438 -4.95 10.53 -14.13
N ALA A 439 -4.13 10.94 -13.17
CA ALA A 439 -2.67 10.80 -13.27
C ALA A 439 -2.26 9.32 -13.35
N ILE A 440 -2.84 8.46 -12.51
CA ILE A 440 -2.59 7.02 -12.56
C ILE A 440 -3.19 6.38 -13.81
N ASP A 441 -4.42 6.74 -14.18
CA ASP A 441 -5.06 6.25 -15.40
C ASP A 441 -4.18 6.52 -16.63
N ARG A 442 -3.66 7.74 -16.75
CA ARG A 442 -2.73 8.11 -17.83
C ARG A 442 -1.47 7.25 -17.84
N LEU A 443 -0.89 6.97 -16.68
CA LEU A 443 0.28 6.09 -16.58
C LEU A 443 -0.06 4.67 -17.03
N VAL A 444 -1.07 4.01 -16.44
CA VAL A 444 -1.30 2.58 -16.62
C VAL A 444 -2.05 2.22 -17.89
N ASN A 445 -2.98 3.06 -18.33
CA ASN A 445 -3.82 2.79 -19.49
C ASN A 445 -3.30 3.43 -20.79
N HIS A 446 -2.31 4.34 -20.72
CA HIS A 446 -1.77 5.03 -21.88
C HIS A 446 -0.23 4.94 -21.96
N GLU A 447 0.51 5.48 -20.98
CA GLU A 447 1.98 5.59 -21.08
C GLU A 447 2.69 4.24 -20.87
N TRP A 448 2.19 3.37 -19.99
CA TRP A 448 2.76 2.05 -19.67
C TRP A 448 2.00 0.89 -20.31
N LYS A 449 1.24 1.18 -21.35
CA LYS A 449 0.48 0.20 -22.11
C LYS A 449 0.93 0.15 -23.54
N THR A 450 1.13 -1.05 -24.06
CA THR A 450 1.47 -1.26 -25.47
C THR A 450 0.20 -1.48 -26.28
N LYS A 451 -0.02 -0.63 -27.27
CA LYS A 451 -1.03 -0.80 -28.32
C LYS A 451 -0.45 -0.32 -29.64
N LEU A 452 -0.35 -1.21 -30.62
CA LEU A 452 0.26 -0.93 -31.91
C LEU A 452 -0.38 -1.73 -33.04
N ARG A 453 -0.12 -1.27 -34.28
CA ARG A 453 -0.35 -2.04 -35.50
C ARG A 453 1.03 -2.48 -36.03
N VAL A 454 1.15 -3.75 -36.35
CA VAL A 454 2.40 -4.36 -36.83
C VAL A 454 2.12 -5.17 -38.07
N VAL A 455 3.05 -5.11 -39.03
CA VAL A 455 2.99 -5.93 -40.23
C VAL A 455 3.86 -7.17 -40.02
N ALA A 456 3.31 -8.34 -40.35
CA ALA A 456 4.05 -9.60 -40.27
C ALA A 456 5.18 -9.61 -41.33
N ASP A 457 6.34 -10.08 -40.91
CA ASP A 457 7.53 -10.21 -41.78
C ASP A 457 7.38 -11.35 -42.82
N ARG A 458 8.46 -11.56 -43.59
CA ARG A 458 8.49 -12.59 -44.66
C ARG A 458 8.28 -14.02 -44.15
N ASP A 459 8.58 -14.24 -42.86
CA ASP A 459 8.43 -15.54 -42.18
C ASP A 459 7.06 -15.68 -41.49
N GLY A 460 6.16 -14.71 -41.67
CA GLY A 460 4.84 -14.69 -41.04
C GLY A 460 4.93 -14.41 -39.55
N GLN A 461 5.93 -13.65 -39.10
CA GLN A 461 6.13 -13.30 -37.69
C GLN A 461 5.85 -11.82 -37.47
N VAL A 462 5.18 -11.56 -36.36
CA VAL A 462 4.94 -10.22 -35.79
C VAL A 462 5.97 -9.98 -34.71
N ARG A 463 6.80 -8.95 -34.89
CA ARG A 463 7.85 -8.58 -33.93
C ARG A 463 7.63 -7.18 -33.43
N PHE A 464 7.69 -7.01 -32.10
CA PHE A 464 7.61 -5.69 -31.50
C PHE A 464 8.29 -5.69 -30.12
N ARG A 465 8.64 -4.48 -29.68
CA ARG A 465 9.07 -4.23 -28.32
C ARG A 465 7.89 -3.60 -27.54
N GLY A 466 7.54 -4.20 -26.39
CA GLY A 466 6.39 -3.77 -25.60
C GLY A 466 6.59 -3.97 -24.11
N PHE A 467 5.73 -3.36 -23.30
CA PHE A 467 5.73 -3.55 -21.85
C PHE A 467 5.49 -5.02 -21.50
N LYS A 468 6.15 -5.49 -20.44
CA LYS A 468 6.03 -6.88 -19.99
C LYS A 468 4.60 -7.19 -19.56
N GLY A 469 4.04 -8.30 -20.09
CA GLY A 469 2.67 -8.71 -19.82
C GLY A 469 2.13 -9.65 -20.88
N ARG A 470 0.82 -9.81 -20.91
CA ARG A 470 0.10 -10.63 -21.91
C ARG A 470 -0.49 -9.74 -23.00
N TYR A 471 -0.56 -10.29 -24.21
CA TYR A 471 -1.02 -9.59 -25.41
C TYR A 471 -2.14 -10.37 -26.09
N GLU A 472 -3.11 -9.65 -26.62
CA GLU A 472 -4.01 -10.12 -27.67
C GLU A 472 -3.53 -9.56 -29.00
N ILE A 473 -3.55 -10.43 -30.04
CA ILE A 473 -3.20 -10.06 -31.40
C ILE A 473 -4.42 -10.37 -32.26
N ARG A 474 -4.97 -9.33 -32.89
CA ARG A 474 -6.17 -9.43 -33.74
C ARG A 474 -5.78 -9.15 -35.18
N ARG A 475 -6.30 -9.97 -36.11
CA ARG A 475 -6.17 -9.72 -37.55
C ARG A 475 -7.11 -8.59 -37.95
N GLU A 476 -6.65 -7.70 -38.82
CA GLU A 476 -7.54 -6.69 -39.40
C GLU A 476 -8.64 -7.35 -40.24
N GLY A 477 -9.88 -7.00 -40.00
CA GLY A 477 -11.03 -7.41 -40.83
C GLY A 477 -11.66 -8.75 -40.46
N LEU A 478 -11.37 -9.29 -39.25
CA LEU A 478 -12.11 -10.43 -38.70
C LEU A 478 -12.93 -10.01 -37.48
#